data_2ba885a5ef9afb95a426a15c90748768
#
_entry.id   2ba885a5ef9afb95a426a15c90748768
#
_cell.length_a   1.000
_cell.length_b   1.000
_cell.length_c   1.000
_cell.angle_alpha   90.00
_cell.angle_beta   90.00
_cell.angle_gamma   90.00
#
_symmetry.space_group_name_H-M   'P 1'
#
loop_
_entity.id
_entity.type
_entity.pdbx_description
1 polymer ?
#
loop_
_entity_poly.entity_id
_entity_poly.type
_entity_poly.pdbx_seq_one_letter_code
_entity_poly.pdbx_strand_id
1 'polypeptide(L)'
;DVGVGSGKKALMGDWKTGKRKPDSEQMMLFAGLGFIAYPQVKVIDTTFIWLPDKKVDRETFRREDAEDIWGTFLPRVKRMEMAYNDGPDAHPKKPSGLCRAYCPVFDCEFNGRKR
;
A
#
# COMPACT_ATOMS: atom_id res chain seq x y z
N ASP A 1 -8.76 -8.36 -5.40
CA ASP A 1 -9.88 -8.64 -6.30
C ASP A 1 -10.82 -7.46 -6.38
N VAL A 2 -11.30 -7.17 -7.57
CA VAL A 2 -12.20 -6.05 -7.81
C VAL A 2 -13.52 -6.58 -8.37
N GLY A 3 -14.62 -6.29 -7.67
CA GLY A 3 -15.95 -6.55 -8.16
C GLY A 3 -16.66 -5.24 -8.45
N VAL A 4 -17.21 -5.10 -9.67
CA VAL A 4 -18.00 -3.91 -10.04
C VAL A 4 -19.48 -4.29 -9.99
N GLY A 5 -20.19 -3.70 -9.03
CA GLY A 5 -21.63 -3.82 -8.94
C GLY A 5 -22.32 -2.91 -9.98
N SER A 6 -23.57 -2.59 -9.78
CA SER A 6 -24.43 -1.86 -10.72
C SER A 6 -23.92 -0.49 -11.20
N GLY A 7 -22.78 -0.44 -11.87
CA GLY A 7 -22.23 0.72 -12.59
C GLY A 7 -21.67 1.86 -11.77
N LYS A 8 -22.15 2.09 -10.55
CA LYS A 8 -21.73 3.24 -9.74
C LYS A 8 -20.92 2.88 -8.51
N LYS A 9 -20.97 1.65 -8.06
CA LYS A 9 -20.30 1.18 -6.86
C LYS A 9 -19.42 -0.01 -7.17
N ALA A 10 -18.21 -0.03 -6.63
CA ALA A 10 -17.30 -1.15 -6.71
C ALA A 10 -16.97 -1.66 -5.32
N LEU A 11 -16.67 -2.94 -5.23
CA LEU A 11 -16.15 -3.58 -4.04
C LEU A 11 -14.73 -4.04 -4.34
N MET A 12 -13.78 -3.60 -3.54
CA MET A 12 -12.39 -4.04 -3.62
C MET A 12 -12.06 -4.82 -2.36
N GLY A 13 -11.70 -6.08 -2.53
CA GLY A 13 -11.35 -6.96 -1.42
C GLY A 13 -9.91 -7.44 -1.51
N ASP A 14 -9.29 -7.59 -0.35
CA ASP A 14 -7.94 -8.15 -0.24
C ASP A 14 -7.91 -9.16 0.90
N TRP A 15 -7.44 -10.35 0.59
CA TRP A 15 -7.25 -11.43 1.57
C TRP A 15 -5.91 -11.23 2.28
N LYS A 16 -5.94 -11.21 3.62
CA LYS A 16 -4.74 -11.07 4.44
C LYS A 16 -4.48 -12.36 5.22
N THR A 17 -3.30 -12.90 5.05
CA THR A 17 -2.89 -14.13 5.74
C THR A 17 -2.04 -13.87 6.98
N GLY A 18 -1.55 -12.67 7.14
CA GLY A 18 -0.75 -12.29 8.31
C GLY A 18 -1.59 -11.81 9.48
N LYS A 19 -0.91 -11.41 10.55
CA LYS A 19 -1.54 -10.82 11.72
C LYS A 19 -2.23 -9.51 11.35
N ARG A 20 -3.43 -9.27 11.91
CA ARG A 20 -4.21 -8.07 11.62
C ARG A 20 -3.44 -6.79 11.96
N LYS A 21 -3.23 -5.98 10.94
CA LYS A 21 -2.67 -4.62 11.04
C LYS A 21 -3.55 -3.70 10.21
N PRO A 22 -4.43 -2.94 10.83
CA PRO A 22 -5.24 -1.98 10.09
C PRO A 22 -4.35 -1.02 9.29
N ASP A 23 -4.64 -0.87 8.01
CA ASP A 23 -3.87 -0.02 7.11
C ASP A 23 -4.81 0.77 6.20
N SER A 24 -5.26 1.90 6.72
CA SER A 24 -6.16 2.80 6.00
C SER A 24 -5.50 3.41 4.77
N GLU A 25 -4.18 3.62 4.80
CA GLU A 25 -3.47 4.16 3.63
C GLU A 25 -3.51 3.20 2.45
N GLN A 26 -3.35 1.90 2.69
CA GLN A 26 -3.43 0.90 1.63
C GLN A 26 -4.83 0.85 1.02
N MET A 27 -5.87 0.90 1.86
CA MET A 27 -7.25 0.97 1.39
C MET A 27 -7.50 2.22 0.56
N MET A 28 -6.98 3.36 1.02
CA MET A 28 -7.10 4.64 0.34
C MET A 28 -6.43 4.60 -1.04
N LEU A 29 -5.23 4.03 -1.13
CA LEU A 29 -4.52 3.87 -2.39
C LEU A 29 -5.28 2.95 -3.35
N PHE A 30 -5.81 1.84 -2.85
CA PHE A 30 -6.63 0.93 -3.66
C PHE A 30 -7.84 1.65 -4.25
N ALA A 31 -8.52 2.45 -3.45
CA ALA A 31 -9.66 3.24 -3.91
C ALA A 31 -9.23 4.25 -4.99
N GLY A 32 -8.13 4.95 -4.76
CA GLY A 32 -7.59 5.90 -5.74
C GLY A 32 -7.29 5.26 -7.09
N LEU A 33 -6.65 4.10 -7.07
CA LEU A 33 -6.37 3.33 -8.28
C LEU A 33 -7.64 2.82 -8.95
N GLY A 34 -8.61 2.38 -8.16
CA GLY A 34 -9.90 1.92 -8.66
C GLY A 34 -10.68 3.02 -9.38
N PHE A 35 -10.64 4.23 -8.88
CA PHE A 35 -11.31 5.37 -9.53
C PHE A 35 -10.68 5.70 -10.89
N ILE A 36 -9.38 5.50 -11.03
CA ILE A 36 -8.70 5.68 -12.32
C ILE A 36 -9.06 4.56 -13.28
N ALA A 37 -9.02 3.32 -12.81
CA ALA A 37 -9.26 2.15 -13.65
C ALA A 37 -10.72 2.04 -14.12
N TYR A 38 -11.64 2.53 -13.32
CA TYR A 38 -13.08 2.43 -13.59
C TYR A 38 -13.73 3.82 -13.50
N PRO A 39 -13.69 4.61 -14.58
CA PRO A 39 -14.16 6.00 -14.56
C PRO A 39 -15.64 6.18 -14.21
N GLN A 40 -16.47 5.17 -14.44
CA GLN A 40 -17.89 5.22 -14.14
C GLN A 40 -18.23 4.97 -12.67
N VAL A 41 -17.28 4.45 -11.89
CA VAL A 41 -17.51 4.13 -10.48
C VAL A 41 -17.45 5.40 -9.64
N LYS A 42 -18.43 5.59 -8.76
CA LYS A 42 -18.52 6.75 -7.89
C LYS A 42 -18.20 6.44 -6.43
N VAL A 43 -18.35 5.19 -6.03
CA VAL A 43 -18.13 4.75 -4.65
C VAL A 43 -17.36 3.43 -4.69
N ILE A 44 -16.32 3.33 -3.86
CA ILE A 44 -15.56 2.10 -3.70
C ILE A 44 -15.57 1.71 -2.23
N ASP A 45 -16.09 0.53 -1.94
CA ASP A 45 -15.96 -0.10 -0.62
C ASP A 45 -14.70 -0.95 -0.63
N THR A 46 -13.76 -0.63 0.23
CA THR A 46 -12.54 -1.42 0.41
C THR A 46 -12.68 -2.32 1.62
N THR A 47 -12.19 -3.54 1.50
CA THR A 47 -12.33 -4.56 2.54
C THR A 47 -11.04 -5.35 2.66
N PHE A 48 -10.50 -5.45 3.86
CA PHE A 48 -9.43 -6.40 4.20
C PHE A 48 -10.04 -7.55 4.99
N ILE A 49 -9.81 -8.76 4.53
CA ILE A 49 -10.31 -9.97 5.19
C ILE A 49 -9.11 -10.68 5.81
N TRP A 50 -9.04 -10.64 7.15
CA TRP A 50 -7.94 -11.20 7.93
C TRP A 50 -8.29 -12.64 8.28
N LEU A 51 -7.74 -13.59 7.54
CA LEU A 51 -8.08 -15.00 7.68
C LEU A 51 -7.73 -15.58 9.05
N PRO A 52 -6.51 -15.37 9.60
CA PRO A 52 -6.17 -15.94 10.90
C PRO A 52 -7.05 -15.45 12.03
N ASP A 53 -7.39 -14.17 12.02
CA ASP A 53 -8.16 -13.54 13.10
C ASP A 53 -9.67 -13.57 12.86
N LYS A 54 -10.10 -14.02 11.68
CA LYS A 54 -11.51 -14.03 11.26
C LYS A 54 -12.17 -12.66 11.42
N LYS A 55 -11.42 -11.60 11.01
CA LYS A 55 -11.86 -10.21 11.12
C LYS A 55 -11.87 -9.53 9.76
N VAL A 56 -12.71 -8.50 9.67
CA VAL A 56 -12.87 -7.71 8.45
C VAL A 56 -12.71 -6.25 8.80
N ASP A 57 -11.85 -5.55 8.05
CA ASP A 57 -11.76 -4.09 8.09
C ASP A 57 -12.37 -3.53 6.81
N ARG A 58 -13.19 -2.51 6.94
CA ARG A 58 -13.87 -1.86 5.82
C ARG A 58 -13.70 -0.35 5.86
N GLU A 59 -13.56 0.24 4.68
CA GLU A 59 -13.58 1.68 4.53
C GLU A 59 -14.17 2.02 3.17
N THR A 60 -15.06 3.03 3.15
CA THR A 60 -15.75 3.45 1.94
C THR A 60 -15.18 4.77 1.47
N PHE A 61 -14.86 4.85 0.19
CA PHE A 61 -14.36 6.07 -0.45
C PHE A 61 -15.29 6.48 -1.58
N ARG A 62 -15.39 7.78 -1.77
CA ARG A 62 -16.19 8.38 -2.85
C ARG A 62 -15.26 8.99 -3.89
N ARG A 63 -15.72 9.10 -5.13
CA ARG A 63 -14.94 9.71 -6.20
C ARG A 63 -14.48 11.13 -5.87
N GLU A 64 -15.29 11.88 -5.14
CA GLU A 64 -14.93 13.22 -4.68
C GLU A 64 -13.73 13.24 -3.74
N ASP A 65 -13.39 12.10 -3.11
CA ASP A 65 -12.22 11.96 -2.25
C ASP A 65 -10.93 11.74 -3.05
N ALA A 66 -11.03 11.47 -4.35
CA ALA A 66 -9.89 11.11 -5.18
C ALA A 66 -8.81 12.20 -5.21
N GLU A 67 -9.20 13.46 -5.20
CA GLU A 67 -8.27 14.58 -5.18
C GLU A 67 -7.41 14.56 -3.91
N ASP A 68 -8.04 14.36 -2.76
CA ASP A 68 -7.34 14.27 -1.47
C ASP A 68 -6.45 13.03 -1.41
N ILE A 69 -6.92 11.90 -1.93
CA ILE A 69 -6.15 10.66 -2.00
C ILE A 69 -4.85 10.90 -2.77
N TRP A 70 -4.95 11.46 -3.98
CA TRP A 70 -3.78 11.70 -4.81
C TRP A 70 -2.91 12.84 -4.26
N GLY A 71 -3.51 13.81 -3.57
CA GLY A 71 -2.76 14.82 -2.85
C GLY A 71 -1.87 14.23 -1.76
N THR A 72 -2.26 13.11 -1.18
CA THR A 72 -1.46 12.37 -0.19
C THR A 72 -0.34 11.56 -0.84
N PHE A 73 -0.64 10.87 -1.95
CA PHE A 73 0.31 9.90 -2.52
C PHE A 73 1.24 10.48 -3.58
N LEU A 74 0.80 11.44 -4.39
CA LEU A 74 1.65 11.99 -5.46
C LEU A 74 2.98 12.57 -4.98
N PRO A 75 3.06 13.29 -3.85
CA PRO A 75 4.36 13.75 -3.35
C PRO A 75 5.30 12.59 -3.02
N ARG A 76 4.77 11.48 -2.53
CA ARG A 76 5.57 10.27 -2.25
C ARG A 76 6.07 9.63 -3.53
N VAL A 77 5.21 9.56 -4.56
CA VAL A 77 5.61 9.04 -5.89
C VAL A 77 6.71 9.90 -6.49
N LYS A 78 6.58 11.22 -6.41
CA LYS A 78 7.60 12.13 -6.90
C LYS A 78 8.94 11.94 -6.19
N ARG A 79 8.92 11.75 -4.88
CA ARG A 79 10.15 11.48 -4.12
C ARG A 79 10.80 10.16 -4.55
N MET A 80 10.00 9.13 -4.78
CA MET A 80 10.51 7.85 -5.29
C MET A 80 11.13 8.00 -6.67
N GLU A 81 10.48 8.74 -7.54
CA GLU A 81 10.98 9.01 -8.90
C GLU A 81 12.30 9.78 -8.87
N MET A 82 12.38 10.83 -8.05
CA MET A 82 13.61 11.59 -7.86
C MET A 82 14.74 10.72 -7.32
N ALA A 83 14.45 9.91 -6.31
CA ALA A 83 15.43 9.01 -5.73
C ALA A 83 15.93 7.98 -6.76
N TYR A 84 15.04 7.46 -7.58
CA TYR A 84 15.42 6.55 -8.68
C TYR A 84 16.36 7.24 -9.67
N ASN A 85 16.04 8.47 -10.07
CA ASN A 85 16.84 9.24 -11.02
C ASN A 85 18.19 9.67 -10.45
N ASP A 86 18.28 9.91 -9.14
CA ASP A 86 19.50 10.30 -8.46
C ASP A 86 20.48 9.13 -8.28
N GLY A 87 20.01 7.90 -8.43
CA GLY A 87 20.83 6.70 -8.39
C GLY A 87 21.05 6.12 -6.98
N PRO A 88 21.78 4.99 -6.89
CA PRO A 88 21.91 4.25 -5.63
C PRO A 88 22.58 5.03 -4.50
N ASP A 89 23.50 5.93 -4.82
CA ASP A 89 24.22 6.70 -3.79
C ASP A 89 23.34 7.69 -3.05
N ALA A 90 22.19 8.03 -3.62
CA ALA A 90 21.21 8.90 -2.97
C ALA A 90 20.37 8.17 -1.92
N HIS A 91 20.53 6.87 -1.79
CA HIS A 91 19.75 6.03 -0.86
C HIS A 91 20.60 5.63 0.34
N PRO A 92 20.56 6.38 1.45
CA PRO A 92 21.29 6.01 2.64
C PRO A 92 20.75 4.68 3.20
N LYS A 93 21.65 3.88 3.75
CA LYS A 93 21.25 2.66 4.44
C LYS A 93 20.37 3.02 5.64
N LYS A 94 19.32 2.25 5.83
CA LYS A 94 18.39 2.44 6.95
C LYS A 94 18.35 1.17 7.79
N PRO A 95 19.17 1.07 8.83
CA PRO A 95 19.16 -0.10 9.70
C PRO A 95 17.81 -0.33 10.34
N SER A 96 17.43 -1.61 10.44
CA SER A 96 16.16 -2.01 11.05
C SER A 96 16.33 -3.34 11.77
N GLY A 97 15.28 -3.79 12.45
CA GLY A 97 15.27 -5.11 13.09
C GLY A 97 15.52 -6.26 12.12
N LEU A 98 15.22 -6.08 10.85
CA LEU A 98 15.48 -7.10 9.82
C LEU A 98 16.97 -7.33 9.57
N CYS A 99 17.81 -6.36 9.86
CA CYS A 99 19.26 -6.50 9.68
C CYS A 99 19.86 -7.54 10.60
N ARG A 100 19.25 -7.78 11.74
CA ARG A 100 19.77 -8.70 12.76
C ARG A 100 19.81 -10.15 12.29
N ALA A 101 18.76 -10.63 11.63
CA ALA A 101 18.62 -12.05 11.34
C ALA A 101 18.12 -12.40 9.95
N TYR A 102 17.57 -11.47 9.22
CA TYR A 102 16.85 -11.74 7.98
C TYR A 102 17.50 -11.19 6.71
N CYS A 103 18.34 -10.18 6.83
CA CYS A 103 18.93 -9.55 5.65
C CYS A 103 19.98 -10.46 5.00
N PRO A 104 19.89 -10.70 3.68
CA PRO A 104 20.86 -11.54 2.98
C PRO A 104 22.16 -10.84 2.60
N VAL A 105 22.29 -9.55 2.86
CA VAL A 105 23.48 -8.77 2.48
C VAL A 105 24.52 -8.86 3.60
N PHE A 106 25.33 -9.91 3.56
CA PHE A 106 26.29 -10.22 4.61
C PHE A 106 27.45 -9.21 4.71
N ASP A 107 27.79 -8.55 3.62
CA ASP A 107 28.88 -7.57 3.59
C ASP A 107 28.47 -6.20 4.17
N CYS A 108 27.19 -6.03 4.46
CA CYS A 108 26.71 -4.77 5.04
C CYS A 108 27.14 -4.63 6.49
N GLU A 109 27.62 -3.43 6.86
CA GLU A 109 28.05 -3.11 8.23
C GLU A 109 26.97 -3.31 9.29
N PHE A 110 25.69 -3.20 8.89
CA PHE A 110 24.53 -3.35 9.78
C PHE A 110 24.02 -4.79 9.87
N ASN A 111 24.61 -5.71 9.13
CA ASN A 111 24.13 -7.09 9.13
C ASN A 111 24.53 -7.80 10.42
N GLY A 112 23.53 -8.25 11.20
CA GLY A 112 23.75 -8.99 12.44
C GLY A 112 24.11 -10.46 12.28
N ARG A 113 24.06 -10.99 11.03
CA ARG A 113 24.40 -12.37 10.68
C ARG A 113 25.81 -12.50 10.11
N LYS A 114 26.69 -11.66 10.52
CA LYS A 114 28.08 -11.68 10.03
C LYS A 114 28.72 -13.03 10.26
N ARG A 115 29.38 -13.48 9.22
CA ARG A 115 30.17 -14.71 9.24
C ARG A 115 31.54 -14.48 9.90
#